data_285200f6039db8962d8a48840dac3c34
#
_entry.id   285200f6039db8962d8a48840dac3c34
#
_cell.length_a   1.000
_cell.length_b   1.000
_cell.length_c   1.000
_cell.angle_alpha   90.00
_cell.angle_beta   90.00
_cell.angle_gamma   90.00
#
_symmetry.space_group_name_H-M   'P 1'
#
loop_
_entity.id
_entity.type
_entity.pdbx_description
1 polymer ?
#
loop_
_entity_poly.entity_id
_entity_poly.type
_entity_poly.pdbx_seq_one_letter_code
_entity_poly.pdbx_strand_id
1 'polypeptide(L)'
;MACPEQYTEQGWERQFVTNHLGHFALATGLHDALAAAGVARIVAVTSSGHQLSPIVWDDIHFAFRRYDPWLAYGQSKTANVLFAVEATRRWASDNITANAVMPGAIYTNLQRHTDGGRGSGTIPPELIKTIEQGAATAVFAATSPLLKGVGGRYFADCNEAEVLDRRGAPLQGVARYAVDPDNAPRLWTLSQQMLLDAH
;
A
#
# COMPACT_ATOMS: atom_id res chain seq x y z
N MET A 1 -9.29 -3.05 7.73
CA MET A 1 -9.04 -1.59 7.79
C MET A 1 -9.43 -1.08 9.17
N ALA A 2 -8.56 -0.30 9.79
CA ALA A 2 -8.78 0.33 11.10
C ALA A 2 -9.36 -0.64 12.16
N CYS A 3 -8.78 -1.83 12.25
CA CYS A 3 -9.24 -2.84 13.20
C CYS A 3 -8.76 -2.52 14.63
N PRO A 4 -9.37 -3.15 15.65
CA PRO A 4 -8.90 -3.05 17.03
C PRO A 4 -7.42 -3.43 17.16
N GLU A 5 -6.79 -2.95 18.22
CA GLU A 5 -5.41 -3.27 18.57
C GLU A 5 -5.21 -4.78 18.70
N GLN A 6 -4.31 -5.32 17.92
CA GLN A 6 -3.99 -6.74 17.89
C GLN A 6 -2.55 -6.93 17.40
N TYR A 7 -1.86 -7.90 18.00
CA TYR A 7 -0.49 -8.26 17.69
C TYR A 7 -0.37 -9.75 17.34
N THR A 8 0.67 -10.10 16.60
CA THR A 8 1.09 -11.49 16.40
C THR A 8 1.81 -12.01 17.65
N GLU A 9 2.16 -13.29 17.68
CA GLU A 9 2.99 -13.89 18.73
C GLU A 9 4.36 -13.24 18.85
N GLN A 10 4.90 -12.69 17.73
CA GLN A 10 6.15 -11.95 17.69
C GLN A 10 6.01 -10.50 18.20
N GLY A 11 4.81 -10.06 18.59
CA GLY A 11 4.55 -8.68 19.01
C GLY A 11 4.38 -7.69 17.87
N TRP A 12 4.15 -8.15 16.64
CA TRP A 12 3.99 -7.27 15.47
C TRP A 12 2.55 -6.81 15.28
N GLU A 13 2.38 -5.53 14.94
CA GLU A 13 1.07 -4.93 14.70
C GLU A 13 0.34 -5.60 13.52
N ARG A 14 -0.89 -6.01 13.74
CA ARG A 14 -1.61 -6.91 12.83
C ARG A 14 -1.95 -6.29 11.48
N GLN A 15 -2.24 -5.00 11.40
CA GLN A 15 -2.54 -4.35 10.13
C GLN A 15 -1.29 -4.25 9.25
N PHE A 16 -0.13 -3.96 9.85
CA PHE A 16 1.14 -3.95 9.14
C PHE A 16 1.49 -5.35 8.60
N VAL A 17 1.36 -6.38 9.44
CA VAL A 17 1.63 -7.76 9.02
C VAL A 17 0.69 -8.21 7.92
N THR A 18 -0.61 -7.99 8.08
CA THR A 18 -1.61 -8.46 7.11
C THR A 18 -1.55 -7.69 5.80
N ASN A 19 -1.47 -6.35 5.86
CA ASN A 19 -1.59 -5.50 4.69
C ASN A 19 -0.28 -5.34 3.91
N HIS A 20 0.87 -5.48 4.58
CA HIS A 20 2.18 -5.29 3.97
C HIS A 20 3.03 -6.56 4.02
N LEU A 21 3.41 -7.04 5.21
CA LEU A 21 4.42 -8.10 5.33
C LEU A 21 4.02 -9.40 4.64
N GLY A 22 2.75 -9.82 4.77
CA GLY A 22 2.22 -11.01 4.09
C GLY A 22 2.25 -10.86 2.56
N HIS A 23 1.92 -9.68 2.02
CA HIS A 23 1.99 -9.42 0.58
C HIS A 23 3.44 -9.29 0.10
N PHE A 24 4.33 -8.73 0.92
CA PHE A 24 5.77 -8.69 0.65
C PHE A 24 6.33 -10.11 0.55
N ALA A 25 6.02 -10.98 1.51
CA ALA A 25 6.44 -12.39 1.49
C ALA A 25 5.90 -13.13 0.25
N LEU A 26 4.63 -12.93 -0.10
CA LEU A 26 4.04 -13.51 -1.31
C LEU A 26 4.76 -13.04 -2.57
N ALA A 27 4.96 -11.74 -2.74
CA ALA A 27 5.59 -11.18 -3.92
C ALA A 27 7.06 -11.62 -4.07
N THR A 28 7.82 -11.62 -2.98
CA THR A 28 9.22 -12.08 -2.99
C THR A 28 9.32 -13.59 -3.23
N GLY A 29 8.40 -14.38 -2.68
CA GLY A 29 8.34 -15.84 -2.93
C GLY A 29 7.91 -16.20 -4.36
N LEU A 30 7.25 -15.29 -5.08
CA LEU A 30 6.86 -15.49 -6.48
C LEU A 30 7.86 -14.89 -7.48
N HIS A 31 8.97 -14.30 -7.02
CA HIS A 31 9.92 -13.59 -7.88
C HIS A 31 10.37 -14.41 -9.08
N ASP A 32 10.81 -15.65 -8.87
CA ASP A 32 11.33 -16.50 -9.96
C ASP A 32 10.26 -16.81 -11.01
N ALA A 33 9.02 -17.02 -10.58
CA ALA A 33 7.90 -17.25 -11.50
C ALA A 33 7.55 -15.99 -12.29
N LEU A 34 7.62 -14.80 -11.66
CA LEU A 34 7.41 -13.51 -12.30
C LEU A 34 8.51 -13.22 -13.32
N ALA A 35 9.77 -13.49 -12.98
CA ALA A 35 10.91 -13.32 -13.89
C ALA A 35 10.84 -14.27 -15.08
N ALA A 36 10.46 -15.53 -14.86
CA ALA A 36 10.28 -16.52 -15.89
C ALA A 36 9.16 -16.17 -16.90
N ALA A 37 8.21 -15.33 -16.52
CA ALA A 37 7.17 -14.83 -17.43
C ALA A 37 7.70 -13.83 -18.48
N GLY A 38 8.93 -13.33 -18.33
CA GLY A 38 9.60 -12.39 -19.23
C GLY A 38 9.14 -10.94 -19.14
N VAL A 39 7.86 -10.69 -18.83
CA VAL A 39 7.29 -9.38 -18.49
C VAL A 39 6.21 -9.60 -17.45
N ALA A 40 6.36 -9.00 -16.27
CA ALA A 40 5.39 -9.15 -15.22
C ALA A 40 5.02 -7.80 -14.58
N ARG A 41 3.81 -7.75 -14.02
CA ARG A 41 3.29 -6.57 -13.31
C ARG A 41 2.75 -6.96 -11.95
N ILE A 42 3.14 -6.20 -10.95
CA ILE A 42 2.60 -6.29 -9.59
C ILE A 42 1.72 -5.06 -9.35
N VAL A 43 0.51 -5.30 -8.89
CA VAL A 43 -0.43 -4.24 -8.49
C VAL A 43 -0.59 -4.28 -6.97
N ALA A 44 0.06 -3.35 -6.29
CA ALA A 44 0.01 -3.23 -4.84
C ALA A 44 -1.18 -2.35 -4.42
N VAL A 45 -2.24 -2.98 -3.89
CA VAL A 45 -3.42 -2.23 -3.46
C VAL A 45 -3.12 -1.45 -2.18
N THR A 46 -3.16 -0.13 -2.30
CA THR A 46 -3.00 0.82 -1.21
C THR A 46 -4.31 1.58 -0.92
N SER A 47 -4.23 2.78 -0.37
CA SER A 47 -5.36 3.64 -0.01
C SER A 47 -4.91 5.08 0.14
N SER A 48 -5.81 6.04 -0.04
CA SER A 48 -5.59 7.42 0.44
C SER A 48 -5.28 7.50 1.95
N GLY A 49 -5.61 6.44 2.69
CA GLY A 49 -5.22 6.28 4.08
C GLY A 49 -3.71 6.35 4.33
N HIS A 50 -2.86 6.12 3.32
CA HIS A 50 -1.41 6.31 3.45
C HIS A 50 -1.05 7.74 3.85
N GLN A 51 -1.88 8.74 3.53
CA GLN A 51 -1.66 10.14 3.94
C GLN A 51 -1.89 10.40 5.44
N LEU A 52 -2.35 9.41 6.20
CA LEU A 52 -2.54 9.53 7.65
C LEU A 52 -1.26 9.28 8.43
N SER A 53 -0.35 8.46 7.91
CA SER A 53 0.90 8.14 8.60
C SER A 53 2.01 7.74 7.63
N PRO A 54 3.22 8.31 7.77
CA PRO A 54 4.44 7.71 7.24
C PRO A 54 4.75 6.40 7.98
N ILE A 55 5.84 5.72 7.61
CA ILE A 55 6.43 4.69 8.46
C ILE A 55 7.11 5.38 9.66
N VAL A 56 6.70 5.00 10.86
CA VAL A 56 7.35 5.45 12.10
C VAL A 56 8.41 4.41 12.46
N TRP A 57 9.60 4.60 11.93
CA TRP A 57 10.68 3.61 11.88
C TRP A 57 11.09 3.05 13.24
N ASP A 58 11.08 3.90 14.27
CA ASP A 58 11.51 3.52 15.61
C ASP A 58 10.39 2.91 16.45
N ASP A 59 9.16 2.90 15.92
CA ASP A 59 7.98 2.39 16.63
C ASP A 59 6.87 1.91 15.68
N ILE A 60 7.20 1.06 14.72
CA ILE A 60 6.25 0.53 13.73
C ILE A 60 5.10 -0.22 14.41
N HIS A 61 5.38 -0.89 15.51
CA HIS A 61 4.44 -1.78 16.17
C HIS A 61 3.74 -1.16 17.39
N PHE A 62 3.77 0.18 17.53
CA PHE A 62 3.10 0.90 18.61
C PHE A 62 3.52 0.46 20.02
N ALA A 63 4.80 0.15 20.22
CA ALA A 63 5.34 -0.22 21.51
C ALA A 63 5.39 0.96 22.49
N PHE A 64 5.61 2.17 21.97
CA PHE A 64 5.76 3.42 22.75
C PHE A 64 4.63 4.42 22.51
N ARG A 65 3.95 4.35 21.37
CA ARG A 65 2.80 5.19 21.04
C ARG A 65 1.49 4.49 21.44
N ARG A 66 0.51 5.29 21.87
CA ARG A 66 -0.86 4.77 21.97
C ARG A 66 -1.31 4.28 20.59
N TYR A 67 -1.91 3.10 20.55
CA TYR A 67 -2.48 2.56 19.33
C TYR A 67 -3.60 3.46 18.79
N ASP A 68 -3.54 3.74 17.51
CA ASP A 68 -4.60 4.37 16.74
C ASP A 68 -4.87 3.53 15.50
N PRO A 69 -6.09 3.00 15.33
CA PRO A 69 -6.42 2.10 14.22
C PRO A 69 -6.20 2.71 12.83
N TRP A 70 -6.41 4.02 12.69
CA TRP A 70 -6.24 4.71 11.42
C TRP A 70 -4.78 5.03 11.11
N LEU A 71 -3.99 5.37 12.12
CA LEU A 71 -2.54 5.54 11.93
C LEU A 71 -1.87 4.21 11.60
N ALA A 72 -2.26 3.12 12.25
CA ALA A 72 -1.76 1.78 11.93
C ALA A 72 -2.15 1.35 10.50
N TYR A 73 -3.39 1.58 10.11
CA TYR A 73 -3.83 1.36 8.73
C TYR A 73 -3.05 2.21 7.74
N GLY A 74 -2.93 3.52 8.00
CA GLY A 74 -2.20 4.46 7.16
C GLY A 74 -0.76 4.05 6.95
N GLN A 75 -0.05 3.70 8.03
CA GLN A 75 1.32 3.20 7.99
C GLN A 75 1.46 1.95 7.11
N SER A 76 0.54 0.98 7.25
CA SER A 76 0.54 -0.23 6.43
C SER A 76 0.31 0.07 4.93
N LYS A 77 -0.47 1.12 4.61
CA LYS A 77 -0.73 1.52 3.22
C LYS A 77 0.41 2.36 2.63
N THR A 78 1.11 3.13 3.43
CA THR A 78 2.40 3.75 3.06
C THR A 78 3.43 2.66 2.70
N ALA A 79 3.50 1.58 3.49
CA ALA A 79 4.39 0.47 3.22
C ALA A 79 4.10 -0.19 1.85
N ASN A 80 2.84 -0.32 1.44
CA ASN A 80 2.49 -0.86 0.12
C ASN A 80 2.92 0.03 -1.05
N VAL A 81 2.93 1.35 -0.87
CA VAL A 81 3.46 2.27 -1.89
C VAL A 81 4.98 2.15 -1.99
N LEU A 82 5.69 2.23 -0.86
CA LEU A 82 7.15 2.07 -0.81
C LEU A 82 7.61 0.71 -1.36
N PHE A 83 6.84 -0.36 -1.10
CA PHE A 83 7.08 -1.68 -1.70
C PHE A 83 7.05 -1.61 -3.23
N ALA A 84 6.06 -0.96 -3.83
CA ALA A 84 5.96 -0.87 -5.29
C ALA A 84 7.15 -0.09 -5.90
N VAL A 85 7.61 0.97 -5.22
CA VAL A 85 8.80 1.74 -5.63
C VAL A 85 10.04 0.84 -5.62
N GLU A 86 10.31 0.16 -4.52
CA GLU A 86 11.52 -0.64 -4.36
C GLU A 86 11.50 -1.93 -5.19
N ALA A 87 10.35 -2.61 -5.29
CA ALA A 87 10.20 -3.79 -6.12
C ALA A 87 10.51 -3.48 -7.60
N THR A 88 9.98 -2.36 -8.12
CA THR A 88 10.31 -1.92 -9.47
C THR A 88 11.80 -1.69 -9.65
N ARG A 89 12.44 -0.99 -8.71
CA ARG A 89 13.88 -0.71 -8.79
C ARG A 89 14.73 -1.98 -8.74
N ARG A 90 14.41 -2.92 -7.85
CA ARG A 90 15.16 -4.17 -7.66
C ARG A 90 15.02 -5.14 -8.82
N TRP A 91 13.82 -5.23 -9.36
CA TRP A 91 13.44 -6.25 -10.35
C TRP A 91 13.37 -5.71 -11.78
N ALA A 92 13.93 -4.50 -12.01
CA ALA A 92 13.97 -3.87 -13.33
C ALA A 92 14.68 -4.74 -14.38
N SER A 93 15.78 -5.41 -14.00
CA SER A 93 16.52 -6.33 -14.88
C SER A 93 15.72 -7.56 -15.29
N ASP A 94 14.73 -7.94 -14.49
CA ASP A 94 13.87 -9.09 -14.73
C ASP A 94 12.57 -8.70 -15.46
N ASN A 95 12.47 -7.44 -15.92
CA ASN A 95 11.29 -6.85 -16.55
C ASN A 95 10.02 -6.94 -15.70
N ILE A 96 10.17 -6.88 -14.37
CA ILE A 96 9.06 -6.82 -13.42
C ILE A 96 8.84 -5.38 -13.00
N THR A 97 7.63 -4.88 -13.14
CA THR A 97 7.21 -3.57 -12.65
C THR A 97 6.16 -3.72 -11.56
N ALA A 98 6.22 -2.88 -10.55
CA ALA A 98 5.22 -2.81 -9.48
C ALA A 98 4.65 -1.39 -9.40
N ASN A 99 3.33 -1.26 -9.32
CA ASN A 99 2.64 0.01 -9.13
C ASN A 99 1.66 -0.08 -7.96
N ALA A 100 1.57 1.01 -7.20
CA ALA A 100 0.59 1.13 -6.14
C ALA A 100 -0.72 1.69 -6.70
N VAL A 101 -1.86 1.15 -6.25
CA VAL A 101 -3.17 1.62 -6.73
C VAL A 101 -4.12 1.92 -5.58
N MET A 102 -4.83 3.02 -5.68
CA MET A 102 -5.90 3.44 -4.77
C MET A 102 -7.25 3.21 -5.46
N PRO A 103 -8.07 2.27 -4.96
CA PRO A 103 -9.35 1.94 -5.58
C PRO A 103 -10.40 3.05 -5.48
N GLY A 104 -10.25 3.95 -4.50
CA GLY A 104 -11.26 4.93 -4.16
C GLY A 104 -12.04 4.55 -2.89
N ALA A 105 -13.12 5.26 -2.64
CA ALA A 105 -14.06 4.96 -1.57
C ALA A 105 -15.19 4.06 -2.10
N ILE A 106 -15.23 2.82 -1.63
CA ILE A 106 -16.24 1.82 -2.03
C ILE A 106 -16.81 1.20 -0.76
N TYR A 107 -18.13 1.10 -0.66
CA TYR A 107 -18.75 0.36 0.44
C TYR A 107 -18.57 -1.14 0.26
N THR A 108 -17.78 -1.75 1.15
CA THR A 108 -17.51 -3.18 1.17
C THR A 108 -17.39 -3.67 2.61
N ASN A 109 -17.22 -4.98 2.80
CA ASN A 109 -16.95 -5.54 4.13
C ASN A 109 -15.61 -5.07 4.75
N LEU A 110 -14.80 -4.31 4.02
CA LEU A 110 -13.58 -3.70 4.54
C LEU A 110 -13.85 -2.73 5.71
N GLN A 111 -15.03 -2.05 5.68
CA GLN A 111 -15.43 -1.10 6.71
C GLN A 111 -16.04 -1.73 7.96
N ARG A 112 -16.07 -3.05 8.13
CA ARG A 112 -16.72 -3.73 9.27
C ARG A 112 -16.26 -3.28 10.67
N HIS A 113 -15.11 -2.62 10.77
CA HIS A 113 -14.55 -2.07 12.01
C HIS A 113 -14.64 -0.53 12.10
N THR A 114 -15.35 0.13 11.21
CA THR A 114 -15.31 1.60 11.06
C THR A 114 -16.70 2.23 11.03
N ASP A 115 -17.66 1.79 11.82
CA ASP A 115 -19.02 2.36 11.91
C ASP A 115 -19.55 2.93 10.55
N GLY A 116 -19.42 2.15 9.48
CA GLY A 116 -19.78 2.56 8.13
C GLY A 116 -18.86 3.58 7.47
N GLY A 117 -17.59 3.66 7.90
CA GLY A 117 -16.59 4.57 7.30
C GLY A 117 -16.50 5.94 7.97
N ARG A 118 -17.21 6.18 9.05
CA ARG A 118 -17.28 7.48 9.74
C ARG A 118 -16.02 7.90 10.51
N GLY A 119 -15.04 7.01 10.66
CA GLY A 119 -13.84 7.27 11.47
C GLY A 119 -12.77 8.18 10.84
N SER A 120 -12.82 8.43 9.53
CA SER A 120 -11.84 9.29 8.82
C SER A 120 -12.43 10.60 8.27
N GLY A 121 -13.57 11.00 8.72
CA GLY A 121 -14.39 12.07 8.13
C GLY A 121 -15.41 11.52 7.12
N THR A 122 -16.47 12.26 6.89
CA THR A 122 -17.51 11.86 5.93
C THR A 122 -16.96 12.03 4.52
N ILE A 123 -16.81 10.93 3.79
CA ILE A 123 -16.50 11.01 2.35
C ILE A 123 -17.75 11.53 1.64
N PRO A 124 -17.64 12.58 0.84
CA PRO A 124 -18.76 13.10 0.07
C PRO A 124 -19.38 11.97 -0.77
N PRO A 125 -20.74 11.87 -0.81
CA PRO A 125 -21.43 10.80 -1.53
C PRO A 125 -21.04 10.70 -3.01
N GLU A 126 -20.73 11.81 -3.65
CA GLU A 126 -20.29 11.90 -5.04
C GLU A 126 -18.90 11.28 -5.29
N LEU A 127 -18.10 11.07 -4.26
CA LEU A 127 -16.80 10.38 -4.35
C LEU A 127 -16.88 8.88 -4.06
N ILE A 128 -18.07 8.37 -3.74
CA ILE A 128 -18.28 6.94 -3.49
C ILE A 128 -18.46 6.23 -4.82
N LYS A 129 -17.68 5.19 -5.03
CA LYS A 129 -17.64 4.39 -6.25
C LYS A 129 -18.43 3.11 -6.14
N THR A 130 -18.88 2.58 -7.29
CA THR A 130 -19.32 1.17 -7.39
C THR A 130 -18.13 0.22 -7.24
N ILE A 131 -18.40 -1.07 -7.07
CA ILE A 131 -17.36 -2.11 -6.98
C ILE A 131 -16.54 -2.15 -8.27
N GLU A 132 -17.20 -2.05 -9.43
CA GLU A 132 -16.57 -2.06 -10.75
C GLU A 132 -15.66 -0.83 -10.95
N GLN A 133 -16.13 0.35 -10.57
CA GLN A 133 -15.31 1.57 -10.59
C GLN A 133 -14.11 1.46 -9.64
N GLY A 134 -14.28 0.81 -8.49
CA GLY A 134 -13.20 0.54 -7.56
C GLY A 134 -12.14 -0.41 -8.12
N ALA A 135 -12.55 -1.40 -8.92
CA ALA A 135 -11.65 -2.34 -9.57
C ALA A 135 -10.89 -1.74 -10.76
N ALA A 136 -11.45 -0.70 -11.41
CA ALA A 136 -10.96 -0.16 -12.68
C ALA A 136 -9.48 0.23 -12.64
N THR A 137 -9.01 0.92 -11.61
CA THR A 137 -7.59 1.33 -11.50
C THR A 137 -6.65 0.14 -11.36
N ALA A 138 -7.06 -0.91 -10.65
CA ALA A 138 -6.25 -2.12 -10.52
C ALA A 138 -6.16 -2.88 -11.87
N VAL A 139 -7.28 -3.00 -12.59
CA VAL A 139 -7.32 -3.60 -13.93
C VAL A 139 -6.48 -2.77 -14.90
N PHE A 140 -6.62 -1.45 -14.89
CA PHE A 140 -5.80 -0.53 -15.70
C PHE A 140 -4.31 -0.74 -15.45
N ALA A 141 -3.88 -0.76 -14.19
CA ALA A 141 -2.47 -0.96 -13.82
C ALA A 141 -1.95 -2.34 -14.25
N ALA A 142 -2.78 -3.37 -14.17
CA ALA A 142 -2.41 -4.73 -14.54
C ALA A 142 -2.30 -4.93 -16.05
N THR A 143 -3.20 -4.33 -16.85
CA THR A 143 -3.43 -4.75 -18.25
C THR A 143 -3.15 -3.68 -19.30
N SER A 144 -3.17 -2.39 -18.93
CA SER A 144 -3.07 -1.31 -19.93
C SER A 144 -1.72 -1.32 -20.67
N PRO A 145 -1.72 -1.30 -22.00
CA PRO A 145 -0.50 -1.17 -22.81
C PRO A 145 0.20 0.19 -22.59
N LEU A 146 -0.52 1.20 -22.13
CA LEU A 146 0.05 2.53 -21.82
C LEU A 146 1.05 2.48 -20.65
N LEU A 147 0.97 1.45 -19.81
CA LEU A 147 1.86 1.26 -18.66
C LEU A 147 2.96 0.22 -18.92
N LYS A 148 3.28 -0.07 -20.18
CA LYS A 148 4.41 -0.94 -20.49
C LYS A 148 5.72 -0.33 -20.01
N GLY A 149 6.43 -1.02 -19.12
CA GLY A 149 7.68 -0.55 -18.52
C GLY A 149 7.51 0.58 -17.47
N VAL A 150 6.28 0.97 -17.15
CA VAL A 150 5.99 1.95 -16.10
C VAL A 150 5.86 1.25 -14.76
N GLY A 151 6.67 1.64 -13.78
CA GLY A 151 6.65 1.09 -12.42
C GLY A 151 7.09 2.11 -11.37
N GLY A 152 6.91 1.76 -10.10
CA GLY A 152 7.23 2.62 -8.97
C GLY A 152 6.28 3.82 -8.81
N ARG A 153 5.10 3.77 -9.42
CA ARG A 153 4.12 4.86 -9.45
C ARG A 153 2.90 4.55 -8.60
N TYR A 154 2.18 5.63 -8.27
CA TYR A 154 0.90 5.55 -7.58
C TYR A 154 -0.22 6.00 -8.50
N PHE A 155 -1.24 5.16 -8.64
CA PHE A 155 -2.39 5.42 -9.51
C PHE A 155 -3.69 5.53 -8.71
N ALA A 156 -4.48 6.53 -9.08
CA ALA A 156 -5.86 6.72 -8.63
C ALA A 156 -6.72 7.13 -9.83
N ASP A 157 -7.96 6.67 -9.90
CA ASP A 157 -8.88 7.00 -10.98
C ASP A 157 -8.31 6.76 -12.40
N CYS A 158 -7.55 5.66 -12.56
CA CYS A 158 -6.84 5.28 -13.79
C CYS A 158 -5.81 6.32 -14.28
N ASN A 159 -5.35 7.20 -13.41
CA ASN A 159 -4.31 8.19 -13.69
C ASN A 159 -3.17 8.11 -12.68
N GLU A 160 -1.96 8.50 -13.10
CA GLU A 160 -0.86 8.71 -12.16
C GLU A 160 -1.19 9.91 -11.25
N ALA A 161 -1.06 9.73 -9.95
CA ALA A 161 -1.42 10.75 -8.98
C ALA A 161 -0.28 11.74 -8.75
N GLU A 162 -0.61 12.99 -8.48
CA GLU A 162 0.33 14.03 -8.11
C GLU A 162 1.00 13.74 -6.77
N VAL A 163 2.31 14.03 -6.66
CA VAL A 163 3.04 13.93 -5.39
C VAL A 163 2.78 15.19 -4.56
N LEU A 164 2.31 15.00 -3.34
CA LEU A 164 1.92 16.06 -2.43
C LEU A 164 2.92 16.25 -1.29
N ASP A 165 3.26 17.50 -0.99
CA ASP A 165 4.07 17.89 0.17
C ASP A 165 3.25 18.04 1.47
N ARG A 166 1.94 18.15 1.34
CA ARG A 166 0.98 18.24 2.44
C ARG A 166 -0.35 17.59 2.04
N ARG A 167 -1.12 17.16 3.01
CA ARG A 167 -2.42 16.57 2.76
C ARG A 167 -3.32 17.55 2.00
N GLY A 168 -3.84 17.09 0.85
CA GLY A 168 -4.71 17.86 -0.04
C GLY A 168 -6.18 17.52 0.12
N ALA A 169 -6.93 17.64 -0.98
CA ALA A 169 -8.33 17.26 -1.06
C ALA A 169 -8.52 15.75 -0.77
N PRO A 170 -9.71 15.33 -0.30
CA PRO A 170 -9.99 13.94 -0.03
C PRO A 170 -9.70 13.03 -1.23
N LEU A 171 -9.07 11.88 -0.98
CA LEU A 171 -8.77 10.82 -1.95
C LEU A 171 -7.80 11.21 -3.09
N GLN A 172 -7.19 12.39 -3.05
CA GLN A 172 -6.30 12.85 -4.12
C GLN A 172 -4.83 12.76 -3.71
N GLY A 173 -3.97 12.53 -4.71
CA GLY A 173 -2.53 12.58 -4.62
C GLY A 173 -1.87 11.47 -3.83
N VAL A 174 -0.55 11.46 -3.85
CA VAL A 174 0.30 10.58 -3.06
C VAL A 174 1.27 11.41 -2.20
N ALA A 175 1.38 11.06 -0.92
CA ALA A 175 2.28 11.75 0.00
C ALA A 175 3.75 11.51 -0.41
N ARG A 176 4.57 12.57 -0.42
CA ARG A 176 5.99 12.48 -0.80
C ARG A 176 6.74 11.38 -0.07
N TYR A 177 6.53 11.21 1.23
CA TYR A 177 7.20 10.17 2.01
C TYR A 177 6.86 8.74 1.58
N ALA A 178 5.73 8.54 0.90
CA ALA A 178 5.29 7.22 0.45
C ALA A 178 5.94 6.79 -0.88
N VAL A 179 6.50 7.75 -1.64
CA VAL A 179 7.24 7.49 -2.89
C VAL A 179 8.72 7.85 -2.76
N ASP A 180 9.19 8.07 -1.54
CA ASP A 180 10.56 8.47 -1.24
C ASP A 180 11.55 7.32 -1.56
N PRO A 181 12.52 7.55 -2.44
CA PRO A 181 13.49 6.54 -2.85
C PRO A 181 14.46 6.11 -1.75
N ASP A 182 14.61 6.90 -0.68
CA ASP A 182 15.46 6.54 0.46
C ASP A 182 14.71 5.68 1.48
N ASN A 183 13.41 5.90 1.64
CA ASN A 183 12.54 5.11 2.51
C ASN A 183 12.22 3.72 1.93
N ALA A 184 12.18 3.59 0.62
CA ALA A 184 11.79 2.34 -0.04
C ALA A 184 12.76 1.18 0.24
N PRO A 185 14.10 1.32 0.07
CA PRO A 185 15.06 0.27 0.44
C PRO A 185 15.14 0.02 1.94
N ARG A 186 14.90 1.04 2.78
CA ARG A 186 14.84 0.88 4.23
C ARG A 186 13.69 -0.05 4.64
N LEU A 187 12.50 0.16 4.07
CA LEU A 187 11.35 -0.71 4.32
C LEU A 187 11.59 -2.13 3.82
N TRP A 188 12.19 -2.28 2.65
CA TRP A 188 12.50 -3.59 2.08
C TRP A 188 13.40 -4.41 3.01
N THR A 189 14.51 -3.81 3.47
CA THR A 189 15.44 -4.45 4.40
C THR A 189 14.77 -4.85 5.71
N LEU A 190 13.95 -3.94 6.28
CA LEU A 190 13.19 -4.24 7.49
C LEU A 190 12.22 -5.41 7.27
N SER A 191 11.49 -5.41 6.15
CA SER A 191 10.52 -6.47 5.85
C SER A 191 11.20 -7.83 5.67
N GLN A 192 12.37 -7.86 5.02
CA GLN A 192 13.18 -9.08 4.92
C GLN A 192 13.63 -9.59 6.30
N GLN A 193 14.13 -8.68 7.17
CA GLN A 193 14.54 -9.04 8.51
C GLN A 193 13.38 -9.61 9.34
N MET A 194 12.22 -8.96 9.29
CA MET A 194 11.03 -9.47 9.99
C MET A 194 10.64 -10.88 9.52
N LEU A 195 10.74 -11.18 8.22
CA LEU A 195 10.45 -12.54 7.73
C LEU A 195 11.47 -13.57 8.22
N LEU A 196 12.74 -13.19 8.37
CA LEU A 196 13.78 -14.07 8.94
C LEU A 196 13.52 -14.33 10.44
N ASP A 197 13.10 -13.30 11.17
CA ASP A 197 12.81 -13.38 12.61
C ASP A 197 11.50 -14.14 12.92
N ALA A 198 10.69 -14.45 11.90
CA ALA A 198 9.44 -15.21 12.05
C ALA A 198 9.66 -16.74 12.17
N HIS A 199 10.87 -17.20 11.88
CA HIS A 199 11.29 -18.61 11.86
C HIS A 199 12.27 -18.92 12.99
#